data_464ede1504566859f9db4602dc3d6f2d
#
_entry.id   464ede1504566859f9db4602dc3d6f2d
#
_cell.length_a   1.000
_cell.length_b   1.000
_cell.length_c   1.000
_cell.angle_alpha   90.00
_cell.angle_beta   90.00
_cell.angle_gamma   90.00
#
_symmetry.space_group_name_H-M   'P 1'
#
loop_
_entity.id
_entity.type
_entity.pdbx_description
1 polymer ?
#
loop_
_entity_poly.entity_id
_entity_poly.type
_entity_poly.pdbx_seq_one_letter_code
_entity_poly.pdbx_strand_id
1 'polypeptide(L)'
;LSDRNYKPVSNLGYDFPNFKHHPRLYNEDHIAAVEIHKEMIIEKYALEFNYETIKNNIIQKDGLSVLGYDDQKVLCIFSNQINDYGFDYKSIGLKNAYDFLLLNEKEPATDFALRFNKLKTPILCFLASVNYMFGDIITNMYQDRNVKRHLKQFKSLLHSPRKRKIYSKVIGIKLFLTSRLKVISKSFIDKEYRIWLLKRISDKRWQREKFVQLGLKKPIKS
;
A
#
# COMPACT_ATOMS: atom_id res chain seq x y z
N LEU A 1 18.61 -16.00 -9.17
CA LEU A 1 18.45 -16.06 -7.70
C LEU A 1 18.47 -17.50 -7.19
N SER A 2 17.95 -18.50 -7.95
CA SER A 2 18.09 -19.94 -7.64
C SER A 2 19.55 -20.36 -7.48
N ASP A 3 20.43 -19.88 -8.35
CA ASP A 3 21.86 -20.18 -8.37
C ASP A 3 22.64 -19.59 -7.17
N ARG A 4 21.95 -18.78 -6.35
CA ARG A 4 22.48 -18.18 -5.09
C ARG A 4 21.76 -18.70 -3.86
N ASN A 5 21.19 -19.90 -3.90
CA ASN A 5 20.49 -20.56 -2.78
C ASN A 5 19.26 -19.81 -2.22
N TYR A 6 18.65 -18.90 -2.99
CA TYR A 6 17.40 -18.29 -2.58
C TYR A 6 16.21 -19.24 -2.75
N LYS A 7 15.47 -19.46 -1.68
CA LYS A 7 14.31 -20.36 -1.62
C LYS A 7 13.02 -19.55 -1.41
N PRO A 8 11.89 -19.92 -2.05
CA PRO A 8 10.62 -19.27 -1.80
C PRO A 8 10.11 -19.61 -0.40
N VAL A 9 9.63 -18.61 0.33
CA VAL A 9 8.89 -18.81 1.58
C VAL A 9 7.53 -19.40 1.25
N SER A 10 7.22 -20.58 1.80
CA SER A 10 5.89 -21.16 1.72
C SER A 10 4.92 -20.37 2.61
N ASN A 11 4.25 -19.37 2.06
CA ASN A 11 3.29 -18.57 2.81
C ASN A 11 1.90 -18.67 2.14
N LEU A 12 0.88 -18.96 2.95
CA LEU A 12 -0.51 -19.18 2.52
C LEU A 12 -1.18 -17.98 1.81
N GLY A 13 -0.50 -16.83 1.71
CA GLY A 13 -1.02 -15.63 1.06
C GLY A 13 -0.68 -15.49 -0.43
N TYR A 14 0.38 -16.15 -0.90
CA TYR A 14 0.89 -15.96 -2.26
C TYR A 14 0.11 -16.73 -3.34
N ASP A 15 -0.77 -17.63 -2.96
CA ASP A 15 -1.67 -18.37 -3.87
C ASP A 15 -2.97 -17.59 -4.19
N PHE A 16 -3.10 -16.34 -3.72
CA PHE A 16 -4.23 -15.51 -4.07
C PHE A 16 -4.18 -15.11 -5.56
N PRO A 17 -5.28 -15.28 -6.32
CA PRO A 17 -5.31 -14.90 -7.73
C PRO A 17 -4.92 -13.42 -7.92
N ASN A 18 -4.09 -13.14 -8.93
CA ASN A 18 -3.56 -11.81 -9.24
C ASN A 18 -2.88 -11.11 -8.04
N PHE A 19 -2.19 -11.90 -7.19
CA PHE A 19 -1.39 -11.32 -6.12
C PHE A 19 -0.22 -10.51 -6.69
N LYS A 20 -0.03 -9.30 -6.16
CA LYS A 20 0.94 -8.33 -6.70
C LYS A 20 2.41 -8.69 -6.52
N HIS A 21 2.72 -9.69 -5.70
CA HIS A 21 4.07 -10.16 -5.42
C HIS A 21 4.29 -11.59 -5.86
N HIS A 22 5.50 -11.91 -6.27
CA HIS A 22 5.98 -13.30 -6.23
C HIS A 22 6.21 -13.75 -4.78
N PRO A 23 6.26 -15.07 -4.50
CA PRO A 23 6.66 -15.54 -3.19
C PRO A 23 7.99 -14.89 -2.78
N ARG A 24 8.04 -14.39 -1.53
CA ARG A 24 9.27 -13.83 -0.98
C ARG A 24 10.37 -14.89 -1.01
N LEU A 25 11.55 -14.49 -1.44
CA LEU A 25 12.72 -15.34 -1.52
C LEU A 25 13.60 -15.06 -0.32
N TYR A 26 14.05 -16.09 0.38
CA TYR A 26 14.98 -15.99 1.48
C TYR A 26 16.22 -16.83 1.22
N ASN A 27 17.33 -16.44 1.82
CA ASN A 27 18.57 -17.18 1.87
C ASN A 27 19.02 -17.22 3.34
N GLU A 28 19.40 -18.40 3.82
CA GLU A 28 19.80 -18.59 5.23
C GLU A 28 21.08 -17.82 5.61
N ASP A 29 21.93 -17.55 4.61
CA ASP A 29 23.19 -16.81 4.78
C ASP A 29 23.01 -15.28 4.75
N HIS A 30 21.79 -14.78 4.50
CA HIS A 30 21.50 -13.35 4.36
C HIS A 30 20.37 -12.90 5.29
N ILE A 31 20.57 -11.75 5.94
CA ILE A 31 19.56 -11.15 6.83
C ILE A 31 18.30 -10.68 6.07
N ALA A 32 18.49 -10.24 4.81
CA ALA A 32 17.41 -9.66 4.01
C ALA A 32 16.77 -10.68 3.08
N ALA A 33 15.44 -10.74 3.08
CA ALA A 33 14.68 -11.46 2.08
C ALA A 33 14.43 -10.57 0.86
N VAL A 34 14.34 -11.18 -0.33
CA VAL A 34 14.04 -10.49 -1.60
C VAL A 34 12.56 -10.66 -1.93
N GLU A 35 11.88 -9.58 -2.24
CA GLU A 35 10.48 -9.59 -2.68
C GLU A 35 10.37 -9.00 -4.10
N ILE A 36 9.89 -9.80 -5.05
CA ILE A 36 9.72 -9.40 -6.43
C ILE A 36 8.27 -8.99 -6.63
N HIS A 37 8.07 -7.75 -7.03
CA HIS A 37 6.75 -7.21 -7.30
C HIS A 37 6.36 -7.41 -8.77
N LYS A 38 5.15 -7.91 -9.03
CA LYS A 38 4.52 -7.91 -10.36
C LYS A 38 3.90 -6.55 -10.65
N GLU A 39 3.35 -5.92 -9.60
CA GLU A 39 2.68 -4.62 -9.65
C GLU A 39 3.18 -3.73 -8.51
N MET A 40 3.31 -2.44 -8.78
CA MET A 40 3.77 -1.46 -7.77
C MET A 40 2.69 -1.11 -6.76
N ILE A 41 1.42 -1.10 -7.21
CA ILE A 41 0.25 -0.79 -6.39
C ILE A 41 -0.84 -1.82 -6.56
N ILE A 42 -1.88 -1.75 -5.73
CA ILE A 42 -3.01 -2.70 -5.78
C ILE A 42 -3.73 -2.65 -7.15
N GLU A 43 -4.25 -3.78 -7.59
CA GLU A 43 -4.90 -4.02 -8.89
C GLU A 43 -5.86 -2.88 -9.32
N LYS A 44 -6.64 -2.34 -8.38
CA LYS A 44 -7.63 -1.28 -8.65
C LYS A 44 -7.04 -0.05 -9.33
N TYR A 45 -5.76 0.23 -9.09
CA TYR A 45 -5.06 1.44 -9.56
C TYR A 45 -3.87 1.13 -10.45
N ALA A 46 -3.57 -0.14 -10.72
CA ALA A 46 -2.38 -0.56 -11.45
C ALA A 46 -2.25 0.11 -12.84
N LEU A 47 -3.37 0.44 -13.50
CA LEU A 47 -3.34 1.14 -14.79
C LEU A 47 -2.83 2.60 -14.70
N GLU A 48 -2.87 3.23 -13.52
CA GLU A 48 -2.38 4.60 -13.35
C GLU A 48 -0.90 4.65 -12.94
N PHE A 49 -0.35 3.57 -12.38
CA PHE A 49 1.05 3.49 -11.97
C PHE A 49 1.57 2.06 -12.09
N ASN A 50 2.22 1.76 -13.21
CA ASN A 50 2.83 0.48 -13.54
C ASN A 50 4.09 0.69 -14.37
N TYR A 51 4.74 -0.40 -14.78
CA TYR A 51 5.97 -0.33 -15.58
C TYR A 51 5.80 0.51 -16.86
N GLU A 52 4.69 0.34 -17.57
CA GLU A 52 4.45 1.07 -18.84
C GLU A 52 4.36 2.59 -18.64
N THR A 53 3.81 3.02 -17.49
CA THR A 53 3.65 4.45 -17.18
C THR A 53 4.94 5.12 -16.72
N ILE A 54 5.95 4.35 -16.28
CA ILE A 54 7.19 4.87 -15.70
C ILE A 54 8.43 4.55 -16.53
N LYS A 55 8.37 3.60 -17.49
CA LYS A 55 9.56 3.10 -18.21
C LYS A 55 10.40 4.18 -18.88
N ASN A 56 9.76 5.26 -19.34
CA ASN A 56 10.44 6.39 -19.97
C ASN A 56 11.14 7.33 -18.98
N ASN A 57 10.85 7.19 -17.68
CA ASN A 57 11.42 7.98 -16.58
C ASN A 57 12.48 7.19 -15.79
N ILE A 58 12.82 5.98 -16.25
CA ILE A 58 13.86 5.16 -15.62
C ILE A 58 15.22 5.80 -15.91
N ILE A 59 16.02 5.99 -14.87
CA ILE A 59 17.36 6.51 -14.94
C ILE A 59 18.40 5.41 -14.67
N GLN A 60 19.57 5.53 -15.29
CA GLN A 60 20.70 4.64 -14.99
C GLN A 60 21.57 5.28 -13.92
N LYS A 61 21.81 4.52 -12.83
CA LYS A 61 22.67 4.95 -11.74
C LYS A 61 23.54 3.78 -11.28
N ASP A 62 24.85 3.95 -11.33
CA ASP A 62 25.84 2.93 -10.91
C ASP A 62 25.60 1.56 -11.56
N GLY A 63 25.21 1.54 -12.86
CA GLY A 63 24.90 0.33 -13.61
C GLY A 63 23.53 -0.31 -13.28
N LEU A 64 22.70 0.35 -12.48
CA LEU A 64 21.36 -0.09 -12.13
C LEU A 64 20.28 0.81 -12.75
N SER A 65 19.20 0.19 -13.20
CA SER A 65 18.00 0.90 -13.63
C SER A 65 17.15 1.25 -12.40
N VAL A 66 16.97 2.54 -12.13
CA VAL A 66 16.18 3.01 -11.00
C VAL A 66 15.09 3.97 -11.45
N LEU A 67 14.04 4.13 -10.67
CA LEU A 67 12.97 5.10 -10.94
C LEU A 67 13.53 6.53 -10.94
N GLY A 68 13.02 7.38 -11.80
CA GLY A 68 13.22 8.83 -11.72
C GLY A 68 12.66 9.39 -10.41
N TYR A 69 13.16 10.55 -9.99
CA TYR A 69 12.82 11.12 -8.67
C TYR A 69 11.32 11.34 -8.47
N ASP A 70 10.59 11.81 -9.47
CA ASP A 70 9.14 11.98 -9.38
C ASP A 70 8.42 10.64 -9.16
N ASP A 71 8.83 9.58 -9.85
CA ASP A 71 8.25 8.25 -9.68
C ASP A 71 8.63 7.63 -8.32
N GLN A 72 9.83 7.91 -7.80
CA GLN A 72 10.21 7.53 -6.44
C GLN A 72 9.35 8.24 -5.40
N LYS A 73 9.12 9.56 -5.53
CA LYS A 73 8.20 10.34 -4.65
C LYS A 73 6.79 9.75 -4.67
N VAL A 74 6.28 9.47 -5.87
CA VAL A 74 4.96 8.85 -6.05
C VAL A 74 4.90 7.47 -5.39
N LEU A 75 5.94 6.64 -5.54
CA LEU A 75 6.00 5.32 -4.92
C LEU A 75 6.02 5.41 -3.39
N CYS A 76 6.73 6.38 -2.80
CA CYS A 76 6.69 6.66 -1.37
C CYS A 76 5.27 6.96 -0.89
N ILE A 77 4.53 7.78 -1.63
CA ILE A 77 3.15 8.12 -1.32
C ILE A 77 2.24 6.89 -1.44
N PHE A 78 2.31 6.17 -2.56
CA PHE A 78 1.41 5.07 -2.85
C PHE A 78 1.63 3.85 -1.97
N SER A 79 2.86 3.56 -1.57
CA SER A 79 3.13 2.46 -0.64
C SER A 79 2.36 2.65 0.67
N ASN A 80 2.28 3.86 1.19
CA ASN A 80 1.53 4.16 2.40
C ASN A 80 0.04 4.43 2.13
N GLN A 81 -0.28 5.36 1.22
CA GLN A 81 -1.67 5.83 1.06
C GLN A 81 -2.57 4.78 0.39
N ILE A 82 -2.02 3.96 -0.48
CA ILE A 82 -2.77 3.00 -1.30
C ILE A 82 -2.54 1.57 -0.81
N ASN A 83 -1.29 1.11 -0.75
CA ASN A 83 -0.98 -0.28 -0.41
C ASN A 83 -1.27 -0.58 1.07
N ASP A 84 -0.99 0.37 1.97
CA ASP A 84 -1.23 0.26 3.41
C ASP A 84 -2.54 0.92 3.86
N TYR A 85 -3.37 1.37 2.91
CA TYR A 85 -4.64 2.04 3.18
C TYR A 85 -4.52 3.32 4.03
N GLY A 86 -3.38 4.01 4.02
CA GLY A 86 -3.16 5.24 4.78
C GLY A 86 -4.21 6.31 4.49
N PHE A 87 -4.65 6.44 3.23
CA PHE A 87 -5.74 7.33 2.83
C PHE A 87 -7.07 7.01 3.53
N ASP A 88 -7.43 5.74 3.65
CA ASP A 88 -8.64 5.31 4.36
C ASP A 88 -8.50 5.49 5.86
N TYR A 89 -7.38 5.10 6.44
CA TYR A 89 -7.09 5.24 7.88
C TYR A 89 -6.81 6.68 8.32
N LYS A 90 -6.72 7.64 7.40
CA LYS A 90 -6.31 9.03 7.68
C LYS A 90 -4.99 9.06 8.45
N SER A 91 -4.02 8.34 7.94
CA SER A 91 -2.71 8.19 8.55
C SER A 91 -1.59 8.40 7.53
N ILE A 92 -0.42 8.70 8.03
CA ILE A 92 0.80 8.87 7.25
C ILE A 92 1.91 8.00 7.87
N GLY A 93 2.64 7.27 7.03
CA GLY A 93 3.86 6.59 7.44
C GLY A 93 5.00 7.59 7.60
N LEU A 94 5.58 7.70 8.78
CA LEU A 94 6.68 8.65 9.02
C LEU A 94 7.88 8.38 8.12
N LYS A 95 8.22 7.11 7.90
CA LYS A 95 9.27 6.73 6.95
C LYS A 95 8.96 7.25 5.54
N ASN A 96 7.73 7.02 5.05
CA ASN A 96 7.31 7.47 3.72
C ASN A 96 7.34 8.99 3.58
N ALA A 97 6.92 9.71 4.64
CA ALA A 97 7.00 11.16 4.68
C ALA A 97 8.45 11.65 4.63
N TYR A 98 9.34 11.03 5.42
CA TYR A 98 10.75 11.38 5.45
C TYR A 98 11.46 11.07 4.12
N ASP A 99 11.24 9.90 3.55
CA ASP A 99 11.79 9.52 2.24
C ASP A 99 11.31 10.51 1.15
N PHE A 100 10.02 10.89 1.18
CA PHE A 100 9.46 11.89 0.29
C PHE A 100 10.17 13.25 0.44
N LEU A 101 10.41 13.71 1.67
CA LEU A 101 11.11 14.97 1.94
C LEU A 101 12.53 14.99 1.39
N LEU A 102 13.29 13.92 1.62
CA LEU A 102 14.65 13.77 1.10
C LEU A 102 14.69 13.78 -0.44
N LEU A 103 13.72 13.14 -1.09
CA LEU A 103 13.60 13.15 -2.54
C LEU A 103 13.20 14.54 -3.06
N ASN A 104 12.34 15.25 -2.31
CA ASN A 104 11.89 16.60 -2.66
C ASN A 104 12.98 17.66 -2.50
N GLU A 105 13.93 17.47 -1.60
CA GLU A 105 15.13 18.32 -1.49
C GLU A 105 16.05 18.18 -2.71
N LYS A 106 16.13 16.96 -3.29
CA LYS A 106 16.97 16.71 -4.48
C LYS A 106 16.34 17.25 -5.76
N GLU A 107 15.05 17.08 -5.89
CA GLU A 107 14.26 17.56 -7.00
C GLU A 107 12.89 18.01 -6.48
N PRO A 108 12.67 19.35 -6.37
CA PRO A 108 11.43 19.89 -5.84
C PRO A 108 10.20 19.37 -6.60
N ALA A 109 9.17 19.00 -5.83
CA ALA A 109 7.93 18.50 -6.39
C ALA A 109 7.22 19.59 -7.18
N THR A 110 6.99 19.31 -8.46
CA THR A 110 6.14 20.09 -9.33
C THR A 110 4.76 19.43 -9.43
N ASP A 111 4.04 19.65 -10.50
CA ASP A 111 2.66 19.21 -10.67
C ASP A 111 2.48 17.69 -10.92
N PHE A 112 3.38 16.84 -10.39
CA PHE A 112 3.32 15.38 -10.62
C PHE A 112 1.99 14.74 -10.22
N ALA A 113 1.27 15.33 -9.26
CA ALA A 113 -0.07 14.85 -8.86
C ALA A 113 -1.11 14.98 -9.98
N LEU A 114 -0.89 15.91 -10.93
CA LEU A 114 -1.84 16.18 -12.02
C LEU A 114 -1.87 15.07 -13.08
N ARG A 115 -0.80 14.26 -13.17
CA ARG A 115 -0.74 13.13 -14.12
C ARG A 115 -1.68 11.97 -13.73
N PHE A 116 -2.23 11.99 -12.49
CA PHE A 116 -3.12 10.95 -11.97
C PHE A 116 -4.56 11.43 -11.94
N ASN A 117 -5.50 10.54 -12.26
CA ASN A 117 -6.93 10.82 -12.17
C ASN A 117 -7.50 10.38 -10.81
N LYS A 118 -7.59 9.08 -10.59
CA LYS A 118 -8.17 8.52 -9.35
C LYS A 118 -7.24 8.65 -8.14
N LEU A 119 -5.93 8.71 -8.39
CA LEU A 119 -4.90 8.79 -7.36
C LEU A 119 -4.54 10.23 -6.96
N LYS A 120 -4.99 11.24 -7.70
CA LYS A 120 -4.75 12.65 -7.39
C LYS A 120 -5.14 13.03 -5.95
N THR A 121 -6.36 12.68 -5.53
CA THR A 121 -6.83 13.01 -4.18
C THR A 121 -6.01 12.37 -3.07
N PRO A 122 -5.70 11.05 -3.08
CA PRO A 122 -4.75 10.45 -2.13
C PRO A 122 -3.39 11.15 -2.07
N ILE A 123 -2.81 11.52 -3.21
CA ILE A 123 -1.54 12.27 -3.26
C ILE A 123 -1.68 13.60 -2.54
N LEU A 124 -2.66 14.43 -2.92
CA LEU A 124 -2.87 15.74 -2.32
C LEU A 124 -3.15 15.65 -0.81
N CYS A 125 -3.85 14.60 -0.36
CA CYS A 125 -4.09 14.37 1.07
C CYS A 125 -2.80 14.01 1.82
N PHE A 126 -1.91 13.21 1.21
CA PHE A 126 -0.60 12.91 1.78
C PHE A 126 0.22 14.20 1.91
N LEU A 127 0.35 14.96 0.83
CA LEU A 127 1.11 16.22 0.81
C LEU A 127 0.59 17.23 1.84
N ALA A 128 -0.74 17.36 1.96
CA ALA A 128 -1.35 18.21 2.98
C ALA A 128 -1.02 17.75 4.42
N SER A 129 -0.94 16.43 4.63
CA SER A 129 -0.57 15.86 5.92
C SER A 129 0.92 16.05 6.23
N VAL A 130 1.79 15.90 5.22
CA VAL A 130 3.24 16.20 5.33
C VAL A 130 3.45 17.66 5.70
N ASN A 131 2.84 18.59 4.96
CA ASN A 131 2.95 20.03 5.27
C ASN A 131 2.47 20.37 6.68
N TYR A 132 1.38 19.73 7.13
CA TYR A 132 0.92 19.97 8.50
C TYR A 132 1.92 19.51 9.57
N MET A 133 2.66 18.41 9.30
CA MET A 133 3.59 17.84 10.28
C MET A 133 4.99 18.46 10.24
N PHE A 134 5.45 18.86 9.07
CA PHE A 134 6.84 19.26 8.84
C PHE A 134 7.01 20.72 8.38
N GLY A 135 5.91 21.47 8.24
CA GLY A 135 5.90 22.85 7.75
C GLY A 135 5.54 22.92 6.26
N ASP A 136 5.43 24.16 5.76
CA ASP A 136 5.00 24.43 4.39
C ASP A 136 6.13 24.16 3.38
N ILE A 137 6.30 22.89 3.03
CA ILE A 137 7.33 22.41 2.11
C ILE A 137 6.83 22.47 0.66
N ILE A 138 5.51 22.37 0.47
CA ILE A 138 4.87 22.34 -0.85
C ILE A 138 3.79 23.39 -0.91
N THR A 139 3.97 24.39 -1.77
CA THR A 139 3.06 25.53 -1.92
C THR A 139 1.84 25.19 -2.79
N ASN A 140 0.68 25.81 -2.46
CA ASN A 140 -0.51 25.99 -3.32
C ASN A 140 -1.39 24.78 -3.72
N MET A 141 -1.40 23.64 -3.00
CA MET A 141 -2.22 22.47 -3.40
C MET A 141 -3.55 22.25 -2.65
N TYR A 142 -3.99 23.14 -1.74
CA TYR A 142 -5.00 22.81 -0.72
C TYR A 142 -6.42 23.36 -0.95
N GLN A 143 -6.76 23.79 -2.16
CA GLN A 143 -8.09 24.36 -2.44
C GLN A 143 -9.20 23.29 -2.48
N ASP A 144 -8.86 22.03 -2.73
CA ASP A 144 -9.84 20.94 -2.86
C ASP A 144 -10.57 20.66 -1.53
N ARG A 145 -11.91 20.61 -1.60
CA ARG A 145 -12.81 20.34 -0.46
C ARG A 145 -12.52 18.97 0.20
N ASN A 146 -12.17 17.96 -0.59
CA ASN A 146 -11.88 16.61 -0.10
C ASN A 146 -10.56 16.59 0.67
N VAL A 147 -9.56 17.32 0.20
CA VAL A 147 -8.28 17.48 0.89
C VAL A 147 -8.47 18.21 2.22
N LYS A 148 -9.22 19.32 2.24
CA LYS A 148 -9.54 20.06 3.49
C LYS A 148 -10.27 19.17 4.51
N ARG A 149 -11.24 18.36 4.05
CA ARG A 149 -11.98 17.39 4.91
C ARG A 149 -11.04 16.31 5.45
N HIS A 150 -10.19 15.74 4.59
CA HIS A 150 -9.20 14.75 4.98
C HIS A 150 -8.26 15.29 6.05
N LEU A 151 -7.67 16.47 5.83
CA LEU A 151 -6.74 17.10 6.77
C LEU A 151 -7.41 17.39 8.11
N LYS A 152 -8.67 17.86 8.13
CA LYS A 152 -9.43 18.05 9.37
C LYS A 152 -9.59 16.73 10.14
N GLN A 153 -9.90 15.63 9.45
CA GLN A 153 -10.01 14.31 10.06
C GLN A 153 -8.65 13.81 10.57
N PHE A 154 -7.60 13.92 9.75
CA PHE A 154 -6.23 13.57 10.11
C PHE A 154 -5.80 14.27 11.42
N LYS A 155 -5.94 15.60 11.50
CA LYS A 155 -5.66 16.40 12.70
C LYS A 155 -6.43 15.88 13.92
N SER A 156 -7.74 15.67 13.77
CA SER A 156 -8.59 15.16 14.87
C SER A 156 -8.16 13.80 15.39
N LEU A 157 -7.73 12.90 14.48
CA LEU A 157 -7.27 11.56 14.84
C LEU A 157 -5.85 11.57 15.43
N LEU A 158 -4.98 12.48 14.97
CA LEU A 158 -3.64 12.66 15.50
C LEU A 158 -3.66 13.09 16.96
N HIS A 159 -4.52 14.05 17.31
CA HIS A 159 -4.63 14.61 18.68
C HIS A 159 -5.52 13.78 19.61
N SER A 160 -6.18 12.70 19.14
CA SER A 160 -7.07 11.90 19.99
C SER A 160 -6.84 10.40 19.82
N PRO A 161 -6.01 9.76 20.68
CA PRO A 161 -5.75 8.32 20.62
C PRO A 161 -7.02 7.46 20.70
N ARG A 162 -8.01 7.88 21.49
CA ARG A 162 -9.30 7.17 21.61
C ARG A 162 -10.08 7.20 20.29
N LYS A 163 -10.23 8.39 19.68
CA LYS A 163 -10.91 8.53 18.37
C LYS A 163 -10.18 7.73 17.30
N ARG A 164 -8.83 7.79 17.26
CA ARG A 164 -8.01 7.02 16.34
C ARG A 164 -8.25 5.52 16.47
N LYS A 165 -8.27 4.98 17.69
CA LYS A 165 -8.52 3.55 17.94
C LYS A 165 -9.90 3.10 17.42
N ILE A 166 -10.95 3.87 17.70
CA ILE A 166 -12.32 3.58 17.25
C ILE A 166 -12.38 3.67 15.71
N TYR A 167 -11.87 4.76 15.14
CA TYR A 167 -11.85 4.99 13.69
C TYR A 167 -11.12 3.87 12.96
N SER A 168 -9.91 3.50 13.41
CA SER A 168 -9.12 2.42 12.82
C SER A 168 -9.87 1.09 12.86
N LYS A 169 -10.57 0.78 13.97
CA LYS A 169 -11.37 -0.44 14.07
C LYS A 169 -12.52 -0.45 13.04
N VAL A 170 -13.24 0.66 12.91
CA VAL A 170 -14.35 0.80 11.94
C VAL A 170 -13.84 0.65 10.50
N ILE A 171 -12.75 1.36 10.15
CA ILE A 171 -12.14 1.26 8.82
C ILE A 171 -11.62 -0.16 8.56
N GLY A 172 -10.97 -0.80 9.54
CA GLY A 172 -10.51 -2.18 9.40
C GLY A 172 -11.65 -3.16 9.10
N ILE A 173 -12.77 -3.06 9.80
CA ILE A 173 -13.98 -3.87 9.54
C ILE A 173 -14.51 -3.58 8.12
N LYS A 174 -14.64 -2.31 7.75
CA LYS A 174 -15.10 -1.91 6.41
C LYS A 174 -14.22 -2.51 5.31
N LEU A 175 -12.91 -2.35 5.40
CA LEU A 175 -11.94 -2.88 4.42
C LEU A 175 -12.00 -4.41 4.36
N PHE A 176 -12.09 -5.07 5.53
CA PHE A 176 -12.25 -6.52 5.61
C PHE A 176 -13.50 -6.98 4.85
N LEU A 177 -14.66 -6.42 5.16
CA LEU A 177 -15.94 -6.78 4.52
C LEU A 177 -15.89 -6.49 3.01
N THR A 178 -15.43 -5.32 2.62
CA THR A 178 -15.32 -4.93 1.20
C THR A 178 -14.41 -5.89 0.43
N SER A 179 -13.27 -6.29 1.00
CA SER A 179 -12.36 -7.25 0.36
C SER A 179 -13.00 -8.62 0.18
N ARG A 180 -13.78 -9.09 1.17
CA ARG A 180 -14.48 -10.39 1.09
C ARG A 180 -15.60 -10.36 0.05
N LEU A 181 -16.41 -9.32 0.06
CA LEU A 181 -17.47 -9.15 -0.94
C LEU A 181 -16.89 -9.09 -2.37
N LYS A 182 -15.75 -8.41 -2.55
CA LYS A 182 -15.04 -8.38 -3.84
C LYS A 182 -14.59 -9.80 -4.28
N VAL A 183 -14.03 -10.60 -3.38
CA VAL A 183 -13.61 -11.97 -3.68
C VAL A 183 -14.80 -12.85 -4.02
N ILE A 184 -15.87 -12.78 -3.24
CA ILE A 184 -17.11 -13.51 -3.52
C ILE A 184 -17.68 -13.11 -4.88
N SER A 185 -17.82 -11.82 -5.15
CA SER A 185 -18.31 -11.32 -6.45
C SER A 185 -17.45 -11.80 -7.63
N LYS A 186 -16.10 -11.73 -7.50
CA LYS A 186 -15.20 -12.22 -8.54
C LYS A 186 -15.30 -13.74 -8.73
N SER A 187 -15.56 -14.53 -7.68
CA SER A 187 -15.68 -15.98 -7.78
C SER A 187 -16.86 -16.47 -8.61
N PHE A 188 -17.88 -15.65 -8.84
CA PHE A 188 -18.97 -15.98 -9.76
C PHE A 188 -18.53 -15.91 -11.23
N ILE A 189 -17.57 -15.05 -11.56
CA ILE A 189 -17.15 -14.77 -12.94
C ILE A 189 -15.84 -15.53 -13.25
N ASP A 190 -14.90 -15.54 -12.30
CA ASP A 190 -13.54 -16.03 -12.47
C ASP A 190 -13.33 -17.38 -11.79
N LYS A 191 -12.89 -18.38 -12.58
CA LYS A 191 -12.65 -19.76 -12.13
C LYS A 191 -11.54 -19.85 -11.08
N GLU A 192 -10.47 -19.07 -11.20
CA GLU A 192 -9.34 -19.09 -10.26
C GLU A 192 -9.76 -18.58 -8.88
N TYR A 193 -10.53 -17.49 -8.84
CA TYR A 193 -11.10 -16.96 -7.60
C TYR A 193 -12.07 -17.96 -6.95
N ARG A 194 -12.84 -18.70 -7.74
CA ARG A 194 -13.76 -19.73 -7.24
C ARG A 194 -13.00 -20.87 -6.58
N ILE A 195 -12.00 -21.43 -7.27
CA ILE A 195 -11.17 -22.52 -6.75
C ILE A 195 -10.46 -22.08 -5.48
N TRP A 196 -9.88 -20.87 -5.48
CA TRP A 196 -9.22 -20.34 -4.31
C TRP A 196 -10.18 -20.16 -3.12
N LEU A 197 -11.37 -19.63 -3.36
CA LEU A 197 -12.38 -19.42 -2.31
C LEU A 197 -12.82 -20.74 -1.68
N LEU A 198 -13.14 -21.75 -2.50
CA LEU A 198 -13.53 -23.08 -2.02
C LEU A 198 -12.42 -23.73 -1.19
N LYS A 199 -11.17 -23.65 -1.63
CA LYS A 199 -10.01 -24.13 -0.88
C LYS A 199 -9.90 -23.43 0.49
N ARG A 200 -10.16 -22.12 0.56
CA ARG A 200 -10.10 -21.36 1.83
C ARG A 200 -11.27 -21.61 2.77
N ILE A 201 -12.47 -21.83 2.24
CA ILE A 201 -13.63 -22.20 3.06
C ILE A 201 -13.40 -23.56 3.74
N SER A 202 -12.68 -24.47 3.11
CA SER A 202 -12.36 -25.79 3.68
C SER A 202 -11.15 -25.76 4.63
N ASP A 203 -10.35 -24.70 4.64
CA ASP A 203 -9.12 -24.58 5.44
C ASP A 203 -9.42 -24.03 6.84
N LYS A 204 -9.57 -24.94 7.82
CA LYS A 204 -9.82 -24.60 9.23
C LYS A 204 -8.71 -23.74 9.86
N ARG A 205 -7.44 -23.94 9.44
CA ARG A 205 -6.31 -23.15 9.96
C ARG A 205 -6.41 -21.70 9.48
N TRP A 206 -6.64 -21.49 8.19
CA TRP A 206 -6.85 -20.17 7.62
C TRP A 206 -8.04 -19.43 8.25
N GLN A 207 -9.18 -20.13 8.45
CA GLN A 207 -10.34 -19.55 9.13
C GLN A 207 -9.99 -19.08 10.53
N ARG A 208 -9.28 -19.90 11.29
CA ARG A 208 -8.86 -19.55 12.67
C ARG A 208 -7.96 -18.33 12.69
N GLU A 209 -6.96 -18.25 11.79
CA GLU A 209 -6.07 -17.08 11.66
C GLU A 209 -6.87 -15.81 11.36
N LYS A 210 -7.89 -15.87 10.51
CA LYS A 210 -8.77 -14.73 10.23
C LYS A 210 -9.61 -14.31 11.43
N PHE A 211 -10.11 -15.25 12.22
CA PHE A 211 -10.82 -14.92 13.47
C PHE A 211 -9.87 -14.27 14.51
N VAL A 212 -8.63 -14.71 14.60
CA VAL A 212 -7.61 -14.07 15.44
C VAL A 212 -7.33 -12.63 14.95
N GLN A 213 -7.16 -12.42 13.65
CA GLN A 213 -6.95 -11.09 13.07
C GLN A 213 -8.11 -10.12 13.33
N LEU A 214 -9.33 -10.63 13.40
CA LEU A 214 -10.52 -9.86 13.75
C LEU A 214 -10.69 -9.63 15.28
N GLY A 215 -9.82 -10.21 16.09
CA GLY A 215 -9.94 -10.16 17.55
C GLY A 215 -11.10 -10.99 18.11
N LEU A 216 -11.64 -11.92 17.30
CA LEU A 216 -12.75 -12.82 17.71
C LEU A 216 -12.24 -14.12 18.35
N LYS A 217 -10.96 -14.45 18.20
CA LYS A 217 -10.27 -15.56 18.87
C LYS A 217 -8.90 -15.13 19.36
N LYS A 218 -8.42 -15.78 20.44
CA LYS A 218 -7.04 -15.56 20.93
C LYS A 218 -6.03 -16.29 20.02
N PRO A 219 -4.84 -15.73 19.81
CA PRO A 219 -3.74 -16.44 19.16
C PRO A 219 -3.40 -17.72 19.89
N ILE A 220 -2.95 -18.75 19.17
CA ILE A 220 -2.40 -19.94 19.81
C ILE A 220 -1.06 -19.49 20.41
N LYS A 221 -0.87 -19.75 21.71
CA LYS A 221 0.48 -19.65 22.29
C LYS A 221 1.31 -20.77 21.63
N SER A 222 2.34 -20.38 20.90
CA SER A 222 3.38 -21.29 20.42
C SER A 222 4.20 -21.81 21.58
#